data_42713f3ab48879b2d7260f451ed55fc1
#
_entry.id   42713f3ab48879b2d7260f451ed55fc1
#
_cell.length_a   1.000
_cell.length_b   1.000
_cell.length_c   1.000
_cell.angle_alpha   90.00
_cell.angle_beta   90.00
_cell.angle_gamma   90.00
#
_symmetry.space_group_name_H-M   'P 1'
#
loop_
_entity.id
_entity.type
_entity.pdbx_description
1 polymer ?
#
loop_
_entity_poly.entity_id
_entity_poly.type
_entity_poly.pdbx_seq_one_letter_code
_entity_poly.pdbx_strand_id
1 'polypeptide(L)'
;MALFIAAPMNPASAQDQPAPKDTIFARKILMGAIDMNMDEIETMLAPEGKLVLADAQEHAETISTMLMAFPHLFPPATNQWKPGADRDPATDTFANPDLWSNFADFYRRATEASKIAWSASQAKRADEFRPLIGQLRQRCDACHALNMKTD
;
A
#
# COMPACT_ATOMS: atom_id res chain seq x y z
N MET A 1 -50.11 6.53 27.05
CA MET A 1 -49.90 5.84 25.77
C MET A 1 -49.07 6.78 24.91
N ALA A 2 -47.75 6.57 24.88
CA ALA A 2 -46.81 7.46 24.14
C ALA A 2 -46.56 6.86 22.77
N LEU A 3 -46.84 7.62 21.73
CA LEU A 3 -46.65 7.26 20.34
C LEU A 3 -45.17 7.54 19.95
N PHE A 4 -44.35 6.49 19.80
CA PHE A 4 -43.01 6.62 19.23
C PHE A 4 -43.13 6.71 17.71
N ILE A 5 -42.87 7.90 17.17
CA ILE A 5 -42.71 8.11 15.74
C ILE A 5 -41.25 7.73 15.39
N ALA A 6 -41.07 6.58 14.74
CA ALA A 6 -39.77 6.20 14.16
C ALA A 6 -39.49 7.08 12.94
N ALA A 7 -38.41 7.87 13.00
CA ALA A 7 -37.91 8.60 11.84
C ALA A 7 -37.35 7.61 10.79
N PRO A 8 -37.64 7.80 9.48
CA PRO A 8 -37.05 6.96 8.45
C PRO A 8 -35.54 7.14 8.44
N MET A 9 -34.78 6.06 8.63
CA MET A 9 -33.33 6.03 8.33
C MET A 9 -33.17 6.20 6.82
N ASN A 10 -32.65 7.32 6.40
CA ASN A 10 -32.18 7.50 5.02
C ASN A 10 -31.06 6.49 4.78
N PRO A 11 -31.13 5.61 3.77
CA PRO A 11 -29.99 4.81 3.38
C PRO A 11 -28.88 5.77 2.92
N ALA A 12 -27.70 5.67 3.52
CA ALA A 12 -26.51 6.40 3.05
C ALA A 12 -26.40 6.21 1.55
N SER A 13 -26.49 7.30 0.80
CA SER A 13 -26.58 7.25 -0.64
C SER A 13 -25.28 6.70 -1.22
N ALA A 14 -25.38 5.81 -2.21
CA ALA A 14 -24.25 5.25 -2.97
C ALA A 14 -23.44 6.33 -3.74
N GLN A 15 -23.73 7.61 -3.54
CA GLN A 15 -23.13 8.76 -4.20
C GLN A 15 -21.83 9.27 -3.54
N ASP A 16 -21.45 8.75 -2.38
CA ASP A 16 -20.27 9.24 -1.65
C ASP A 16 -18.99 8.40 -1.87
N GLN A 17 -19.02 7.40 -2.76
CA GLN A 17 -17.81 6.63 -3.07
C GLN A 17 -17.04 7.28 -4.22
N PRO A 18 -15.70 7.45 -4.09
CA PRO A 18 -14.86 7.96 -5.17
C PRO A 18 -15.02 7.13 -6.45
N ALA A 19 -14.92 7.78 -7.61
CA ALA A 19 -14.93 7.05 -8.87
C ALA A 19 -13.78 6.02 -8.90
N PRO A 20 -13.97 4.83 -9.48
CA PRO A 20 -12.93 3.79 -9.51
C PRO A 20 -11.59 4.28 -10.05
N LYS A 21 -11.59 5.15 -11.09
CA LYS A 21 -10.37 5.76 -11.65
C LYS A 21 -9.60 6.59 -10.61
N ASP A 22 -10.30 7.34 -9.76
CA ASP A 22 -9.67 8.20 -8.77
C ASP A 22 -9.04 7.36 -7.66
N THR A 23 -9.69 6.25 -7.28
CA THR A 23 -9.13 5.28 -6.34
C THR A 23 -7.92 4.54 -6.92
N ILE A 24 -7.96 4.17 -8.21
CA ILE A 24 -6.81 3.59 -8.92
C ILE A 24 -5.66 4.58 -8.94
N PHE A 25 -5.91 5.84 -9.27
CA PHE A 25 -4.90 6.89 -9.24
C PHE A 25 -4.31 7.08 -7.85
N ALA A 26 -5.15 7.17 -6.81
CA ALA A 26 -4.70 7.33 -5.42
C ALA A 26 -3.78 6.19 -4.98
N ARG A 27 -4.09 4.92 -5.30
CA ARG A 27 -3.20 3.80 -4.94
C ARG A 27 -1.88 3.81 -5.70
N LYS A 28 -1.84 4.30 -6.96
CA LYS A 28 -0.60 4.47 -7.72
C LYS A 28 0.29 5.53 -7.07
N ILE A 29 -0.29 6.67 -6.68
CA ILE A 29 0.43 7.73 -5.95
C ILE A 29 0.96 7.19 -4.62
N LEU A 30 0.14 6.46 -3.86
CA LEU A 30 0.56 5.91 -2.57
C LEU A 30 1.70 4.90 -2.74
N MET A 31 1.62 4.02 -3.74
CA MET A 31 2.70 3.06 -4.02
C MET A 31 3.98 3.77 -4.49
N GLY A 32 3.87 4.80 -5.33
CA GLY A 32 5.02 5.62 -5.72
C GLY A 32 5.66 6.33 -4.53
N ALA A 33 4.87 6.81 -3.58
CA ALA A 33 5.40 7.41 -2.35
C ALA A 33 6.09 6.37 -1.44
N ILE A 34 5.58 5.13 -1.36
CA ILE A 34 6.26 4.02 -0.66
C ILE A 34 7.61 3.74 -1.32
N ASP A 35 7.64 3.66 -2.65
CA ASP A 35 8.85 3.39 -3.43
C ASP A 35 9.91 4.48 -3.22
N MET A 36 9.54 5.76 -3.32
CA MET A 36 10.43 6.89 -3.05
C MET A 36 11.04 6.82 -1.63
N ASN A 37 10.25 6.52 -0.60
CA ASN A 37 10.78 6.38 0.75
C ASN A 37 11.71 5.17 0.88
N MET A 38 11.46 4.09 0.14
CA MET A 38 12.32 2.92 0.13
C MET A 38 13.65 3.22 -0.58
N ASP A 39 13.62 3.96 -1.70
CA ASP A 39 14.80 4.38 -2.45
C ASP A 39 15.72 5.27 -1.61
N GLU A 40 15.16 6.19 -0.81
CA GLU A 40 15.95 7.03 0.11
C GLU A 40 16.67 6.16 1.16
N ILE A 41 15.98 5.20 1.76
CA ILE A 41 16.61 4.26 2.70
C ILE A 41 17.72 3.46 2.01
N GLU A 42 17.45 2.89 0.83
CA GLU A 42 18.40 2.07 0.10
C GLU A 42 19.62 2.87 -0.37
N THR A 43 19.42 4.13 -0.76
CA THR A 43 20.51 5.06 -1.07
C THR A 43 21.42 5.29 0.14
N MET A 44 20.84 5.50 1.32
CA MET A 44 21.63 5.63 2.57
C MET A 44 22.36 4.33 2.95
N LEU A 45 21.82 3.17 2.56
CA LEU A 45 22.40 1.85 2.86
C LEU A 45 23.41 1.37 1.81
N ALA A 46 23.49 2.02 0.65
CA ALA A 46 24.41 1.68 -0.43
C ALA A 46 25.88 1.77 0.01
N PRO A 47 26.84 1.12 -0.68
CA PRO A 47 28.27 1.13 -0.30
C PRO A 47 28.85 2.54 -0.14
N GLU A 48 28.47 3.48 -1.01
CA GLU A 48 28.88 4.88 -0.94
C GLU A 48 27.93 5.75 -0.12
N GLY A 49 26.84 5.17 0.34
CA GLY A 49 25.80 5.85 1.12
C GLY A 49 26.27 6.14 2.55
N LYS A 50 25.65 7.14 3.16
CA LYS A 50 25.83 7.46 4.58
C LYS A 50 24.50 7.25 5.30
N LEU A 51 24.42 6.23 6.13
CA LEU A 51 23.22 6.00 6.95
C LEU A 51 23.09 7.09 8.02
N VAL A 52 22.04 7.88 7.91
CA VAL A 52 21.52 8.73 8.99
C VAL A 52 20.33 8.00 9.59
N LEU A 53 20.56 7.29 10.71
CA LEU A 53 19.58 6.35 11.26
C LEU A 53 18.23 7.02 11.56
N ALA A 54 18.23 8.21 12.12
CA ALA A 54 16.99 8.93 12.47
C ALA A 54 16.15 9.24 11.21
N ASP A 55 16.78 9.70 10.14
CA ASP A 55 16.14 9.98 8.85
C ASP A 55 15.58 8.70 8.21
N ALA A 56 16.40 7.65 8.16
CA ALA A 56 15.97 6.34 7.65
C ALA A 56 14.81 5.74 8.44
N GLN A 57 14.73 6.01 9.76
CA GLN A 57 13.62 5.60 10.61
C GLN A 57 12.32 6.34 10.27
N GLU A 58 12.38 7.64 9.96
CA GLU A 58 11.21 8.43 9.54
C GLU A 58 10.65 7.91 8.21
N HIS A 59 11.50 7.57 7.25
CA HIS A 59 11.10 6.92 6.01
C HIS A 59 10.44 5.55 6.27
N ALA A 60 11.00 4.73 7.14
CA ALA A 60 10.44 3.41 7.48
C ALA A 60 9.07 3.54 8.18
N GLU A 61 8.89 4.50 9.08
CA GLU A 61 7.60 4.79 9.71
C GLU A 61 6.54 5.23 8.70
N THR A 62 6.95 6.09 7.76
CA THR A 62 6.10 6.55 6.66
C THR A 62 5.65 5.38 5.79
N ILE A 63 6.55 4.49 5.40
CA ILE A 63 6.23 3.25 4.67
C ILE A 63 5.25 2.38 5.46
N SER A 64 5.47 2.21 6.76
CA SER A 64 4.58 1.43 7.63
C SER A 64 3.14 1.95 7.59
N THR A 65 2.97 3.25 7.77
CA THR A 65 1.66 3.91 7.77
C THR A 65 0.96 3.79 6.41
N MET A 66 1.71 4.00 5.32
CA MET A 66 1.18 3.87 3.96
C MET A 66 0.75 2.43 3.64
N LEU A 67 1.52 1.42 4.04
CA LEU A 67 1.19 0.01 3.83
C LEU A 67 -0.05 -0.42 4.62
N MET A 68 -0.33 0.16 5.78
CA MET A 68 -1.59 -0.07 6.50
C MET A 68 -2.80 0.46 5.74
N ALA A 69 -2.68 1.63 5.09
CA ALA A 69 -3.75 2.24 4.33
C ALA A 69 -3.97 1.58 2.95
N PHE A 70 -2.91 1.02 2.35
CA PHE A 70 -2.88 0.58 0.97
C PHE A 70 -3.98 -0.42 0.58
N PRO A 71 -4.28 -1.50 1.36
CA PRO A 71 -5.32 -2.45 1.00
C PRO A 71 -6.72 -1.86 0.89
N HIS A 72 -6.98 -0.76 1.57
CA HIS A 72 -8.29 -0.09 1.53
C HIS A 72 -8.57 0.64 0.20
N LEU A 73 -7.57 0.75 -0.67
CA LEU A 73 -7.70 1.32 -2.02
C LEU A 73 -8.03 0.28 -3.10
N PHE A 74 -8.56 -0.89 -2.70
CA PHE A 74 -8.92 -1.99 -3.61
C PHE A 74 -10.41 -2.38 -3.52
N PRO A 75 -11.37 -1.43 -3.58
CA PRO A 75 -12.77 -1.81 -3.68
C PRO A 75 -13.01 -2.61 -4.98
N PRO A 76 -14.01 -3.52 -5.02
CA PRO A 76 -14.23 -4.40 -6.18
C PRO A 76 -14.37 -3.68 -7.52
N ALA A 77 -14.93 -2.47 -7.54
CA ALA A 77 -15.08 -1.64 -8.74
C ALA A 77 -13.73 -1.24 -9.38
N THR A 78 -12.61 -1.34 -8.66
CA THR A 78 -11.26 -1.03 -9.15
C THR A 78 -10.53 -2.24 -9.76
N ASN A 79 -11.20 -3.39 -9.88
CA ASN A 79 -10.71 -4.56 -10.61
C ASN A 79 -10.91 -4.34 -12.11
N GLN A 80 -10.02 -3.56 -12.74
CA GLN A 80 -10.19 -3.07 -14.11
C GLN A 80 -9.05 -3.46 -15.06
N TRP A 81 -8.08 -4.29 -14.61
CA TRP A 81 -7.02 -4.76 -15.50
C TRP A 81 -7.60 -5.62 -16.63
N LYS A 82 -7.16 -5.35 -17.87
CA LYS A 82 -7.49 -6.12 -19.05
C LYS A 82 -6.25 -6.27 -19.92
N PRO A 83 -5.97 -7.47 -20.48
CA PRO A 83 -4.87 -7.65 -21.41
C PRO A 83 -5.13 -6.85 -22.70
N GLY A 84 -4.06 -6.28 -23.27
CA GLY A 84 -4.12 -5.58 -24.57
C GLY A 84 -4.99 -4.31 -24.60
N ALA A 85 -5.41 -3.79 -23.44
CA ALA A 85 -6.12 -2.52 -23.40
C ALA A 85 -5.16 -1.35 -23.61
N ASP A 86 -5.65 -0.29 -24.29
CA ASP A 86 -4.93 0.98 -24.33
C ASP A 86 -4.69 1.49 -22.90
N ARG A 87 -3.46 1.89 -22.62
CA ARG A 87 -3.04 2.31 -21.29
C ARG A 87 -3.17 3.81 -21.14
N ASP A 88 -3.86 4.24 -20.10
CA ASP A 88 -3.79 5.59 -19.55
C ASP A 88 -2.89 5.56 -18.31
N PRO A 89 -1.65 6.09 -18.38
CA PRO A 89 -0.70 6.02 -17.26
C PRO A 89 -1.22 6.61 -15.95
N ALA A 90 -2.24 7.48 -16.01
CA ALA A 90 -2.84 8.09 -14.82
C ALA A 90 -3.85 7.17 -14.13
N THR A 91 -4.59 6.35 -14.89
CA THR A 91 -5.77 5.64 -14.39
C THR A 91 -5.79 4.14 -14.64
N ASP A 92 -4.87 3.60 -15.45
CA ASP A 92 -4.76 2.16 -15.66
C ASP A 92 -4.26 1.43 -14.40
N THR A 93 -4.48 0.13 -14.36
CA THR A 93 -4.05 -0.71 -13.23
C THR A 93 -3.30 -1.96 -13.71
N PHE A 94 -2.20 -2.26 -13.02
CA PHE A 94 -1.49 -3.54 -13.16
C PHE A 94 -1.87 -4.54 -12.05
N ALA A 95 -2.83 -4.19 -11.19
CA ALA A 95 -3.26 -5.11 -10.15
C ALA A 95 -3.87 -6.37 -10.76
N ASN A 96 -3.31 -7.54 -10.39
CA ASN A 96 -3.81 -8.83 -10.83
C ASN A 96 -5.26 -9.03 -10.38
N PRO A 97 -6.22 -9.36 -11.26
CA PRO A 97 -7.60 -9.66 -10.88
C PRO A 97 -7.74 -10.71 -9.77
N ASP A 98 -6.82 -11.67 -9.68
CA ASP A 98 -6.82 -12.70 -8.65
C ASP A 98 -6.63 -12.16 -7.23
N LEU A 99 -6.10 -10.92 -7.09
CA LEU A 99 -5.97 -10.23 -5.82
C LEU A 99 -7.31 -10.13 -5.10
N TRP A 100 -8.40 -9.82 -5.82
CA TRP A 100 -9.73 -9.67 -5.21
C TRP A 100 -10.30 -11.01 -4.74
N SER A 101 -9.99 -12.11 -5.42
CA SER A 101 -10.37 -13.47 -4.99
C SER A 101 -9.57 -13.93 -3.77
N ASN A 102 -8.35 -13.41 -3.58
CA ASN A 102 -7.44 -13.73 -2.49
C ASN A 102 -7.17 -12.53 -1.58
N PHE A 103 -8.14 -11.65 -1.41
CA PHE A 103 -7.97 -10.36 -0.73
C PHE A 103 -7.44 -10.49 0.71
N ALA A 104 -7.85 -11.53 1.43
CA ALA A 104 -7.37 -11.78 2.79
C ALA A 104 -5.85 -12.03 2.83
N ASP A 105 -5.29 -12.75 1.85
CA ASP A 105 -3.84 -12.97 1.74
C ASP A 105 -3.10 -11.67 1.35
N PHE A 106 -3.64 -10.90 0.41
CA PHE A 106 -3.11 -9.59 0.05
C PHE A 106 -3.07 -8.64 1.25
N TYR A 107 -4.18 -8.53 2.00
CA TYR A 107 -4.27 -7.71 3.21
C TYR A 107 -3.24 -8.14 4.25
N ARG A 108 -3.12 -9.44 4.51
CA ARG A 108 -2.13 -10.00 5.43
C ARG A 108 -0.71 -9.64 5.03
N ARG A 109 -0.34 -9.75 3.74
CA ARG A 109 1.00 -9.40 3.22
C ARG A 109 1.32 -7.94 3.43
N ALA A 110 0.40 -7.03 3.12
CA ALA A 110 0.57 -5.60 3.35
C ALA A 110 0.75 -5.29 4.85
N THR A 111 -0.05 -5.95 5.71
CA THR A 111 0.05 -5.80 7.17
C THR A 111 1.40 -6.33 7.70
N GLU A 112 1.89 -7.46 7.20
CA GLU A 112 3.20 -8.01 7.59
C GLU A 112 4.34 -7.07 7.17
N ALA A 113 4.31 -6.55 5.95
CA ALA A 113 5.30 -5.58 5.48
C ALA A 113 5.25 -4.28 6.31
N SER A 114 4.05 -3.78 6.63
CA SER A 114 3.87 -2.63 7.53
C SER A 114 4.52 -2.87 8.90
N LYS A 115 4.32 -4.04 9.51
CA LYS A 115 4.94 -4.39 10.80
C LYS A 115 6.46 -4.43 10.74
N ILE A 116 7.04 -4.92 9.63
CA ILE A 116 8.50 -4.93 9.45
C ILE A 116 9.01 -3.50 9.33
N ALA A 117 8.36 -2.65 8.53
CA ALA A 117 8.70 -1.25 8.40
C ALA A 117 8.60 -0.50 9.75
N TRP A 118 7.54 -0.76 10.52
CA TRP A 118 7.41 -0.26 11.89
C TRP A 118 8.56 -0.71 12.79
N SER A 119 8.92 -2.00 12.75
CA SER A 119 10.04 -2.52 13.53
C SER A 119 11.36 -1.85 13.14
N ALA A 120 11.57 -1.56 11.85
CA ALA A 120 12.73 -0.82 11.38
C ALA A 120 12.74 0.62 11.93
N SER A 121 11.60 1.31 11.93
CA SER A 121 11.51 2.67 12.49
C SER A 121 11.83 2.73 14.00
N GLN A 122 11.72 1.61 14.72
CA GLN A 122 12.02 1.51 16.15
C GLN A 122 13.44 0.99 16.46
N ALA A 123 14.21 0.60 15.46
CA ALA A 123 15.57 0.07 15.64
C ALA A 123 16.48 1.11 16.32
N LYS A 124 17.28 0.69 17.28
CA LYS A 124 18.15 1.61 18.03
C LYS A 124 19.54 1.76 17.42
N ARG A 125 19.90 0.84 16.52
CA ARG A 125 21.24 0.77 15.91
C ARG A 125 21.15 0.33 14.44
N ALA A 126 22.16 0.66 13.67
CA ALA A 126 22.26 0.32 12.25
C ALA A 126 22.25 -1.21 12.00
N ASP A 127 22.83 -2.00 12.88
CA ASP A 127 22.88 -3.47 12.78
C ASP A 127 21.52 -4.14 13.07
N GLU A 128 20.61 -3.45 13.74
CA GLU A 128 19.21 -3.84 13.90
C GLU A 128 18.37 -3.39 12.70
N PHE A 129 18.62 -2.17 12.17
CA PHE A 129 17.86 -1.56 11.09
C PHE A 129 18.07 -2.27 9.73
N ARG A 130 19.34 -2.50 9.33
CA ARG A 130 19.70 -3.04 8.02
C ARG A 130 19.00 -4.36 7.67
N PRO A 131 18.97 -5.39 8.53
CA PRO A 131 18.31 -6.65 8.21
C PRO A 131 16.78 -6.49 8.09
N LEU A 132 16.16 -5.56 8.83
CA LEU A 132 14.71 -5.30 8.71
C LEU A 132 14.36 -4.68 7.36
N ILE A 133 15.19 -3.77 6.83
CA ILE A 133 14.98 -3.21 5.49
C ILE A 133 15.15 -4.28 4.42
N GLY A 134 16.15 -5.16 4.53
CA GLY A 134 16.28 -6.31 3.63
C GLY A 134 15.05 -7.22 3.63
N GLN A 135 14.48 -7.49 4.81
CA GLN A 135 13.22 -8.24 4.93
C GLN A 135 12.04 -7.50 4.31
N LEU A 136 11.95 -6.19 4.53
CA LEU A 136 10.90 -5.35 3.94
C LEU A 136 10.93 -5.42 2.42
N ARG A 137 12.10 -5.24 1.79
CA ARG A 137 12.27 -5.34 0.34
C ARG A 137 11.82 -6.71 -0.19
N GLN A 138 12.23 -7.79 0.45
CA GLN A 138 11.78 -9.14 0.08
C GLN A 138 10.25 -9.30 0.14
N ARG A 139 9.58 -8.65 1.11
CA ARG A 139 8.10 -8.67 1.19
C ARG A 139 7.45 -7.86 0.07
N CYS A 140 8.04 -6.72 -0.31
CA CYS A 140 7.59 -5.92 -1.43
C CYS A 140 7.68 -6.73 -2.74
N ASP A 141 8.83 -7.33 -3.02
CA ASP A 141 9.07 -8.13 -4.22
C ASP A 141 8.13 -9.33 -4.31
N ALA A 142 7.94 -10.07 -3.21
CA ALA A 142 7.04 -11.21 -3.15
C ALA A 142 5.57 -10.81 -3.31
N CYS A 143 5.17 -9.62 -2.83
CA CYS A 143 3.83 -9.10 -3.01
C CYS A 143 3.58 -8.70 -4.47
N HIS A 144 4.52 -7.99 -5.10
CA HIS A 144 4.45 -7.58 -6.50
C HIS A 144 4.41 -8.79 -7.44
N ALA A 145 5.25 -9.80 -7.22
CA ALA A 145 5.28 -11.02 -8.02
C ALA A 145 3.91 -11.74 -8.09
N LEU A 146 3.09 -11.63 -7.05
CA LEU A 146 1.78 -12.29 -6.98
C LEU A 146 0.64 -11.40 -7.45
N ASN A 147 0.71 -10.10 -7.11
CA ASN A 147 -0.43 -9.20 -7.19
C ASN A 147 -0.34 -8.18 -8.33
N MET A 148 0.75 -8.19 -9.10
CA MET A 148 0.88 -7.36 -10.30
C MET A 148 0.91 -8.23 -11.56
N LYS A 149 0.27 -7.74 -12.63
CA LYS A 149 0.47 -8.26 -13.99
C LYS A 149 1.58 -7.44 -14.66
N THR A 150 2.49 -8.17 -15.28
CA THR A 150 3.39 -7.62 -16.31
C THR A 150 2.78 -7.96 -17.66
N ASP A 151 2.69 -6.99 -18.55
CA ASP A 151 2.21 -7.21 -19.94
C ASP A 151 3.15 -8.16 -20.68
#